data_5960d67a2d89ea0696035f5ddc118499
#
_entry.id   5960d67a2d89ea0696035f5ddc118499
#
_cell.length_a   1.000
_cell.length_b   1.000
_cell.length_c   1.000
_cell.angle_alpha   90.00
_cell.angle_beta   90.00
_cell.angle_gamma   90.00
#
_symmetry.space_group_name_H-M   'P 1'
#
loop_
_entity.id
_entity.type
_entity.pdbx_description
1 polymer ?
#
loop_
_entity_poly.entity_id
_entity_poly.type
_entity_poly.pdbx_seq_one_letter_code
_entity_poly.pdbx_strand_id
1 'polypeptide(L)'
;MRKISLSIMLMLFAITAFSQTWVSDAAHSRLGFTISHLMISHVTGNFKQFEVKAVTAKPDYSDAKIEVVAQIASINTDQEQRDTHLKSAEFFDAKQFTTLVFKSTSVTNIKGNDYKLTGNLTMHGVTKQVVLDLVFEGKVTNPMNKKDIAVFTVKGMLKRSDFGIGSKFPAAMIGDEVTINASVELGPNS
;
A
#
# COMPACT_ATOMS: atom_id res chain seq x y z
N MET A 1 -19.80 -57.92 -37.54
CA MET A 1 -18.96 -57.40 -36.44
C MET A 1 -19.09 -55.87 -36.46
N ARG A 2 -19.90 -55.29 -35.56
CA ARG A 2 -20.13 -53.83 -35.45
C ARG A 2 -19.06 -53.20 -34.56
N LYS A 3 -18.21 -52.32 -35.10
CA LYS A 3 -17.22 -51.55 -34.32
C LYS A 3 -17.95 -50.37 -33.63
N ILE A 4 -18.05 -50.41 -32.31
CA ILE A 4 -18.55 -49.32 -31.49
C ILE A 4 -17.37 -48.36 -31.26
N SER A 5 -17.41 -47.20 -31.92
CA SER A 5 -16.48 -46.09 -31.65
C SER A 5 -16.93 -45.37 -30.41
N LEU A 6 -16.17 -45.51 -29.33
CA LEU A 6 -16.38 -44.76 -28.07
C LEU A 6 -15.75 -43.37 -28.19
N SER A 7 -16.55 -42.37 -28.55
CA SER A 7 -16.09 -40.95 -28.53
C SER A 7 -16.06 -40.47 -27.10
N ILE A 8 -14.86 -40.32 -26.54
CA ILE A 8 -14.63 -39.67 -25.24
C ILE A 8 -14.76 -38.17 -25.46
N MET A 9 -15.88 -37.59 -25.04
CA MET A 9 -16.13 -36.16 -25.01
C MET A 9 -15.41 -35.56 -23.79
N LEU A 10 -14.24 -34.93 -24.03
CA LEU A 10 -13.46 -34.23 -23.00
C LEU A 10 -14.19 -32.94 -22.62
N MET A 11 -14.95 -32.93 -21.52
CA MET A 11 -15.52 -31.70 -20.95
C MET A 11 -14.38 -30.87 -20.34
N LEU A 12 -13.96 -29.80 -21.04
CA LEU A 12 -13.16 -28.74 -20.42
C LEU A 12 -14.03 -28.00 -19.42
N PHE A 13 -13.81 -28.26 -18.12
CA PHE A 13 -14.30 -27.40 -17.05
C PHE A 13 -13.45 -26.13 -17.05
N ALA A 14 -13.99 -25.03 -17.58
CA ALA A 14 -13.41 -23.72 -17.39
C ALA A 14 -13.57 -23.34 -15.90
N ILE A 15 -12.48 -23.42 -15.13
CA ILE A 15 -12.43 -22.89 -13.76
C ILE A 15 -12.44 -21.37 -13.89
N THR A 16 -13.59 -20.74 -13.66
CA THR A 16 -13.69 -19.28 -13.54
C THR A 16 -13.03 -18.89 -12.22
N ALA A 17 -11.83 -18.32 -12.28
CA ALA A 17 -11.20 -17.72 -11.13
C ALA A 17 -11.99 -16.47 -10.71
N PHE A 18 -12.72 -16.54 -9.60
CA PHE A 18 -13.41 -15.39 -9.02
C PHE A 18 -12.36 -14.51 -8.34
N SER A 19 -12.13 -13.35 -8.91
CA SER A 19 -11.30 -12.32 -8.28
C SER A 19 -12.06 -11.69 -7.11
N GLN A 20 -11.44 -11.69 -5.94
CA GLN A 20 -11.99 -11.08 -4.73
C GLN A 20 -11.38 -9.70 -4.53
N THR A 21 -12.23 -8.72 -4.21
CA THR A 21 -11.81 -7.38 -3.84
C THR A 21 -11.78 -7.25 -2.33
N TRP A 22 -10.67 -6.73 -1.82
CA TRP A 22 -10.42 -6.45 -0.42
C TRP A 22 -10.23 -4.95 -0.24
N VAL A 23 -10.73 -4.38 0.86
CA VAL A 23 -10.59 -2.96 1.20
C VAL A 23 -10.11 -2.80 2.63
N SER A 24 -9.37 -1.72 2.88
CA SER A 24 -8.84 -1.45 4.22
C SER A 24 -9.94 -1.07 5.20
N ASP A 25 -9.82 -1.60 6.42
CA ASP A 25 -10.54 -1.08 7.58
C ASP A 25 -9.79 0.15 8.12
N ALA A 26 -10.41 1.32 8.05
CA ALA A 26 -9.80 2.57 8.47
C ALA A 26 -9.54 2.65 9.98
N ALA A 27 -10.30 1.92 10.80
CA ALA A 27 -10.14 1.93 12.24
C ALA A 27 -8.94 1.07 12.70
N HIS A 28 -8.61 0.01 11.94
CA HIS A 28 -7.56 -0.96 12.28
C HIS A 28 -6.34 -0.87 11.34
N SER A 29 -6.29 0.15 10.48
CA SER A 29 -5.18 0.34 9.55
C SER A 29 -4.43 1.64 9.82
N ARG A 30 -3.13 1.65 9.49
CA ARG A 30 -2.26 2.81 9.62
C ARG A 30 -1.33 2.93 8.43
N LEU A 31 -1.22 4.12 7.86
CA LEU A 31 -0.20 4.48 6.88
C LEU A 31 0.71 5.55 7.49
N GLY A 32 1.87 5.13 7.97
CA GLY A 32 2.82 5.95 8.72
C GLY A 32 4.13 6.16 8.01
N PHE A 33 4.87 7.15 8.48
CA PHE A 33 6.23 7.44 8.04
C PHE A 33 7.10 7.94 9.20
N THR A 34 8.42 7.85 9.00
CA THR A 34 9.43 8.39 9.93
C THR A 34 10.53 9.06 9.13
N ILE A 35 10.98 10.24 9.58
CA ILE A 35 12.06 11.00 8.97
C ILE A 35 13.00 11.53 10.04
N SER A 36 14.30 11.60 9.75
CA SER A 36 15.26 12.20 10.69
C SER A 36 15.16 13.74 10.71
N HIS A 37 15.38 14.32 11.88
CA HIS A 37 15.42 15.77 12.10
C HIS A 37 16.74 16.13 12.80
N LEU A 38 17.47 17.08 12.22
CA LEU A 38 18.79 17.53 12.68
C LEU A 38 19.80 16.39 12.90
N MET A 39 19.64 15.27 12.15
CA MET A 39 20.45 14.05 12.23
C MET A 39 20.45 13.31 13.58
N ILE A 40 19.78 13.80 14.61
CA ILE A 40 19.82 13.27 15.98
C ILE A 40 18.46 12.85 16.54
N SER A 41 17.37 13.28 15.92
CA SER A 41 16.01 12.94 16.35
C SER A 41 15.17 12.48 15.16
N HIS A 42 13.97 12.01 15.45
CA HIS A 42 13.04 11.54 14.41
C HIS A 42 11.67 12.19 14.60
N VAL A 43 11.06 12.55 13.49
CA VAL A 43 9.66 12.92 13.41
C VAL A 43 8.90 11.75 12.81
N THR A 44 7.86 11.30 13.48
CA THR A 44 6.90 10.33 12.97
C THR A 44 5.61 11.04 12.55
N GLY A 45 4.94 10.50 11.56
CA GLY A 45 3.64 10.97 11.13
C GLY A 45 2.84 9.87 10.46
N ASN A 46 1.59 10.19 10.13
CA ASN A 46 0.72 9.31 9.36
C ASN A 46 -0.26 10.13 8.51
N PHE A 47 -0.91 9.44 7.57
CA PHE A 47 -2.08 9.96 6.87
C PHE A 47 -3.32 9.39 7.56
N LYS A 48 -4.19 10.27 8.06
CA LYS A 48 -5.43 9.87 8.77
C LYS A 48 -6.53 9.39 7.82
N GLN A 49 -6.49 9.85 6.55
CA GLN A 49 -7.46 9.48 5.52
C GLN A 49 -6.73 8.81 4.37
N PHE A 50 -6.87 7.49 4.29
CA PHE A 50 -6.35 6.70 3.20
C PHE A 50 -7.24 5.47 2.99
N GLU A 51 -7.15 4.89 1.81
CA GLU A 51 -7.79 3.64 1.44
C GLU A 51 -6.77 2.72 0.77
N VAL A 52 -6.84 1.45 1.08
CA VAL A 52 -6.14 0.39 0.36
C VAL A 52 -7.18 -0.53 -0.26
N LYS A 53 -7.04 -0.74 -1.56
CA LYS A 53 -7.84 -1.71 -2.32
C LYS A 53 -6.90 -2.77 -2.90
N ALA A 54 -7.21 -4.03 -2.65
CA ALA A 54 -6.49 -5.15 -3.22
C ALA A 54 -7.46 -6.07 -3.97
N VAL A 55 -7.08 -6.48 -5.18
CA VAL A 55 -7.86 -7.41 -6.02
C VAL A 55 -6.97 -8.61 -6.29
N THR A 56 -7.43 -9.81 -5.90
CA THR A 56 -6.67 -11.05 -6.06
C THR A 56 -7.60 -12.22 -6.36
N ALA A 57 -7.14 -13.17 -7.17
CA ALA A 57 -7.83 -14.45 -7.43
C ALA A 57 -7.08 -15.61 -6.74
N LYS A 58 -5.82 -15.41 -6.33
CA LYS A 58 -5.00 -16.44 -5.72
C LYS A 58 -5.01 -16.35 -4.19
N PRO A 59 -5.06 -17.49 -3.50
CA PRO A 59 -5.05 -17.51 -2.04
C PRO A 59 -3.70 -17.07 -1.42
N ASP A 60 -2.62 -17.08 -2.20
CA ASP A 60 -1.27 -16.65 -1.80
C ASP A 60 -1.00 -15.18 -2.11
N TYR A 61 -1.99 -14.44 -2.63
CA TYR A 61 -1.91 -13.02 -2.98
C TYR A 61 -0.83 -12.66 -4.03
N SER A 62 -0.19 -13.62 -4.68
CA SER A 62 0.91 -13.36 -5.64
C SER A 62 0.46 -12.64 -6.92
N ASP A 63 -0.83 -12.65 -7.22
CA ASP A 63 -1.45 -11.93 -8.34
C ASP A 63 -2.13 -10.62 -7.91
N ALA A 64 -1.98 -10.23 -6.64
CA ALA A 64 -2.70 -9.09 -6.07
C ALA A 64 -2.36 -7.79 -6.82
N LYS A 65 -3.41 -7.08 -7.22
CA LYS A 65 -3.34 -5.71 -7.70
C LYS A 65 -3.74 -4.78 -6.56
N ILE A 66 -2.78 -4.00 -6.08
CA ILE A 66 -2.94 -3.16 -4.90
C ILE A 66 -2.92 -1.70 -5.33
N GLU A 67 -3.91 -0.96 -4.89
CA GLU A 67 -3.98 0.49 -5.00
C GLU A 67 -4.10 1.11 -3.61
N VAL A 68 -3.29 2.15 -3.34
CA VAL A 68 -3.36 2.95 -2.12
C VAL A 68 -3.60 4.39 -2.53
N VAL A 69 -4.59 5.03 -1.93
CA VAL A 69 -4.86 6.45 -2.09
C VAL A 69 -4.88 7.10 -0.71
N ALA A 70 -4.03 8.10 -0.49
CA ALA A 70 -4.02 8.86 0.76
C ALA A 70 -4.24 10.34 0.50
N GLN A 71 -5.06 10.99 1.33
CA GLN A 71 -5.33 12.43 1.26
C GLN A 71 -4.17 13.20 1.89
N ILE A 72 -3.49 14.05 1.14
CA ILE A 72 -2.37 14.86 1.65
C ILE A 72 -2.84 15.78 2.78
N ALA A 73 -4.04 16.33 2.69
CA ALA A 73 -4.62 17.18 3.73
C ALA A 73 -4.78 16.48 5.09
N SER A 74 -4.75 15.14 5.11
CA SER A 74 -4.89 14.32 6.31
C SER A 74 -3.58 14.00 7.02
N ILE A 75 -2.46 14.55 6.54
CA ILE A 75 -1.15 14.36 7.19
C ILE A 75 -1.19 14.85 8.63
N ASN A 76 -0.68 14.03 9.53
CA ASN A 76 -0.68 14.31 10.96
C ASN A 76 0.64 13.83 11.58
N THR A 77 1.32 14.75 12.26
CA THR A 77 2.57 14.52 13.00
C THR A 77 2.41 14.88 14.48
N ASP A 78 1.17 15.00 14.95
CA ASP A 78 0.79 15.41 16.30
C ASP A 78 1.31 16.82 16.69
N GLN A 79 1.52 17.70 15.68
CA GLN A 79 1.92 19.09 15.84
C GLN A 79 1.32 19.94 14.71
N GLU A 80 0.31 20.74 15.02
CA GLU A 80 -0.52 21.46 14.05
C GLU A 80 0.25 22.42 13.15
N GLN A 81 1.22 23.16 13.71
CA GLN A 81 2.02 24.09 12.93
C GLN A 81 2.89 23.38 11.90
N ARG A 82 3.49 22.23 12.26
CA ARG A 82 4.24 21.38 11.34
C ARG A 82 3.35 20.78 10.28
N ASP A 83 2.17 20.29 10.65
CA ASP A 83 1.21 19.71 9.71
C ASP A 83 0.73 20.75 8.69
N THR A 84 0.52 22.00 9.13
CA THR A 84 0.19 23.12 8.25
C THR A 84 1.33 23.40 7.28
N HIS A 85 2.58 23.41 7.74
CA HIS A 85 3.76 23.62 6.91
C HIS A 85 3.96 22.48 5.91
N LEU A 86 3.78 21.21 6.33
CA LEU A 86 3.86 20.07 5.43
C LEU A 86 2.83 20.13 4.28
N LYS A 87 1.67 20.74 4.50
CA LYS A 87 0.62 20.92 3.46
C LYS A 87 0.92 22.10 2.52
N SER A 88 1.88 22.96 2.83
CA SER A 88 2.23 24.14 2.03
C SER A 88 2.97 23.76 0.73
N ALA A 89 3.12 24.74 -0.18
CA ALA A 89 3.88 24.62 -1.43
C ALA A 89 5.39 24.35 -1.23
N GLU A 90 5.91 24.51 -0.01
CA GLU A 90 7.31 24.16 0.29
C GLU A 90 7.52 22.65 0.49
N PHE A 91 6.44 21.88 0.71
CA PHE A 91 6.48 20.42 0.91
C PHE A 91 5.52 19.69 -0.04
N PHE A 92 4.35 19.30 0.43
CA PHE A 92 3.44 18.47 -0.37
C PHE A 92 2.53 19.24 -1.32
N ASP A 93 2.42 20.56 -1.14
CA ASP A 93 1.50 21.42 -1.90
C ASP A 93 0.08 20.82 -2.03
N ALA A 94 -0.55 20.62 -0.88
CA ALA A 94 -1.85 19.96 -0.79
C ALA A 94 -2.97 20.67 -1.57
N LYS A 95 -2.78 21.93 -1.96
CA LYS A 95 -3.73 22.67 -2.82
C LYS A 95 -3.67 22.21 -4.26
N GLN A 96 -2.48 21.90 -4.77
CA GLN A 96 -2.25 21.44 -6.13
C GLN A 96 -2.28 19.91 -6.22
N PHE A 97 -1.70 19.22 -5.26
CA PHE A 97 -1.58 17.76 -5.21
C PHE A 97 -2.36 17.23 -4.01
N THR A 98 -3.62 16.88 -4.21
CA THR A 98 -4.52 16.53 -3.11
C THR A 98 -4.29 15.13 -2.57
N THR A 99 -3.69 14.24 -3.39
CA THR A 99 -3.52 12.82 -3.05
C THR A 99 -2.12 12.32 -3.31
N LEU A 100 -1.72 11.32 -2.54
CA LEU A 100 -0.65 10.37 -2.82
C LEU A 100 -1.31 9.10 -3.35
N VAL A 101 -0.79 8.53 -4.44
CA VAL A 101 -1.33 7.31 -5.04
C VAL A 101 -0.21 6.31 -5.29
N PHE A 102 -0.39 5.07 -4.80
CA PHE A 102 0.47 3.94 -5.15
C PHE A 102 -0.34 2.91 -5.92
N LYS A 103 0.24 2.36 -7.00
CA LYS A 103 -0.34 1.25 -7.78
C LYS A 103 0.70 0.16 -7.99
N SER A 104 0.41 -1.05 -7.50
CA SER A 104 1.33 -2.18 -7.66
C SER A 104 1.50 -2.58 -9.12
N THR A 105 2.72 -2.98 -9.47
CA THR A 105 3.04 -3.62 -10.76
C THR A 105 3.32 -5.10 -10.56
N SER A 106 3.83 -5.50 -9.39
CA SER A 106 4.02 -6.90 -9.02
C SER A 106 4.02 -7.11 -7.51
N VAL A 107 3.58 -8.30 -7.11
CA VAL A 107 3.72 -8.87 -5.76
C VAL A 107 4.47 -10.19 -5.93
N THR A 108 5.70 -10.28 -5.40
CA THR A 108 6.56 -11.45 -5.58
C THR A 108 6.85 -12.08 -4.22
N ASN A 109 6.46 -13.34 -4.03
CA ASN A 109 6.80 -14.08 -2.83
C ASN A 109 8.31 -14.33 -2.78
N ILE A 110 8.93 -14.05 -1.66
CA ILE A 110 10.36 -14.26 -1.42
C ILE A 110 10.56 -15.55 -0.62
N LYS A 111 9.85 -15.66 0.52
CA LYS A 111 9.89 -16.84 1.37
C LYS A 111 8.76 -16.80 2.39
N GLY A 112 7.96 -17.87 2.46
CA GLY A 112 6.88 -17.95 3.43
C GLY A 112 5.88 -16.78 3.26
N ASN A 113 5.78 -15.94 4.27
CA ASN A 113 4.88 -14.79 4.31
C ASN A 113 5.53 -13.47 3.83
N ASP A 114 6.78 -13.51 3.41
CA ASP A 114 7.54 -12.34 2.97
C ASP A 114 7.42 -12.14 1.46
N TYR A 115 7.09 -10.92 1.05
CA TYR A 115 6.91 -10.53 -0.35
C TYR A 115 7.68 -9.25 -0.66
N LYS A 116 8.04 -9.07 -1.93
CA LYS A 116 8.38 -7.75 -2.50
C LYS A 116 7.17 -7.19 -3.23
N LEU A 117 6.78 -6.00 -2.83
CA LEU A 117 5.72 -5.21 -3.45
C LEU A 117 6.37 -4.12 -4.30
N THR A 118 6.32 -4.28 -5.62
CA THR A 118 6.82 -3.27 -6.56
C THR A 118 5.64 -2.51 -7.14
N GLY A 119 5.75 -1.19 -7.27
CA GLY A 119 4.71 -0.37 -7.83
C GLY A 119 5.14 1.05 -8.14
N ASN A 120 4.24 1.80 -8.75
CA ASN A 120 4.42 3.20 -9.07
C ASN A 120 3.78 4.06 -7.98
N LEU A 121 4.60 4.89 -7.32
CA LEU A 121 4.17 5.88 -6.35
C LEU A 121 4.12 7.24 -7.03
N THR A 122 2.96 7.88 -6.97
CA THR A 122 2.75 9.26 -7.45
C THR A 122 2.47 10.15 -6.26
N MET A 123 3.30 11.16 -6.03
CA MET A 123 3.06 12.22 -5.06
C MET A 123 3.75 13.51 -5.51
N HIS A 124 3.22 14.66 -5.14
CA HIS A 124 3.73 15.97 -5.53
C HIS A 124 3.95 16.11 -7.05
N GLY A 125 3.07 15.50 -7.87
CA GLY A 125 3.13 15.50 -9.34
C GLY A 125 4.20 14.60 -9.96
N VAL A 126 5.01 13.89 -9.16
CA VAL A 126 6.08 13.01 -9.64
C VAL A 126 5.70 11.55 -9.42
N THR A 127 5.95 10.72 -10.44
CA THR A 127 5.76 9.25 -10.35
C THR A 127 7.10 8.55 -10.39
N LYS A 128 7.35 7.69 -9.41
CA LYS A 128 8.53 6.84 -9.32
C LYS A 128 8.15 5.39 -9.03
N GLN A 129 8.89 4.46 -9.61
CA GLN A 129 8.80 3.06 -9.21
C GLN A 129 9.50 2.88 -7.87
N VAL A 130 8.82 2.20 -6.94
CA VAL A 130 9.33 1.89 -5.61
C VAL A 130 9.19 0.41 -5.32
N VAL A 131 10.07 -0.11 -4.47
CA VAL A 131 10.05 -1.50 -4.00
C VAL A 131 9.94 -1.49 -2.48
N LEU A 132 8.90 -2.15 -1.96
CA LEU A 132 8.58 -2.21 -0.55
C LEU A 132 8.63 -3.68 -0.09
N ASP A 133 8.95 -3.89 1.17
CA ASP A 133 8.78 -5.17 1.84
C ASP A 133 7.32 -5.29 2.32
N LEU A 134 6.67 -6.39 1.97
CA LEU A 134 5.31 -6.72 2.36
C LEU A 134 5.33 -8.03 3.11
N VAL A 135 4.78 -8.06 4.31
CA VAL A 135 4.63 -9.26 5.13
C VAL A 135 3.16 -9.58 5.30
N PHE A 136 2.76 -10.81 4.98
CA PHE A 136 1.44 -11.32 5.32
C PHE A 136 1.45 -11.82 6.77
N GLU A 137 0.77 -11.12 7.67
CA GLU A 137 0.73 -11.44 9.09
C GLU A 137 -0.24 -12.58 9.42
N GLY A 138 -1.26 -12.76 8.59
CA GLY A 138 -2.24 -13.82 8.75
C GLY A 138 -3.64 -13.46 8.29
N LYS A 139 -4.51 -14.46 8.30
CA LYS A 139 -5.93 -14.34 7.97
C LYS A 139 -6.78 -15.04 9.05
N VAL A 140 -7.87 -14.40 9.44
CA VAL A 140 -8.83 -14.92 10.41
C VAL A 140 -10.26 -14.59 9.98
N THR A 141 -11.21 -15.44 10.30
CA THR A 141 -12.63 -15.11 10.15
C THR A 141 -13.13 -14.43 11.42
N ASN A 142 -13.61 -13.19 11.30
CA ASN A 142 -14.15 -12.42 12.42
C ASN A 142 -15.35 -13.16 13.03
N PRO A 143 -15.32 -13.50 14.33
CA PRO A 143 -16.37 -14.29 14.96
C PRO A 143 -17.73 -13.57 15.04
N MET A 144 -17.72 -12.23 14.98
CA MET A 144 -18.94 -11.41 15.11
C MET A 144 -19.70 -11.30 13.78
N ASN A 145 -19.02 -10.97 12.69
CA ASN A 145 -19.65 -10.72 11.40
C ASN A 145 -19.40 -11.80 10.35
N LYS A 146 -18.61 -12.84 10.71
CA LYS A 146 -18.26 -13.99 9.86
C LYS A 146 -17.51 -13.61 8.55
N LYS A 147 -16.97 -12.39 8.46
CA LYS A 147 -16.14 -11.96 7.34
C LYS A 147 -14.68 -12.30 7.59
N ASP A 148 -13.97 -12.63 6.54
CA ASP A 148 -12.53 -12.84 6.59
C ASP A 148 -11.81 -11.50 6.76
N ILE A 149 -10.73 -11.52 7.55
CA ILE A 149 -9.81 -10.41 7.77
C ILE A 149 -8.42 -10.91 7.41
N ALA A 150 -7.69 -10.17 6.58
CA ALA A 150 -6.29 -10.42 6.26
C ALA A 150 -5.44 -9.20 6.66
N VAL A 151 -4.33 -9.45 7.35
CA VAL A 151 -3.46 -8.39 7.87
C VAL A 151 -2.12 -8.42 7.17
N PHE A 152 -1.66 -7.23 6.77
CA PHE A 152 -0.37 -7.04 6.11
C PHE A 152 0.41 -5.90 6.76
N THR A 153 1.72 -6.10 6.88
CA THR A 153 2.67 -5.04 7.25
C THR A 153 3.51 -4.67 6.04
N VAL A 154 3.69 -3.38 5.81
CA VAL A 154 4.53 -2.85 4.71
C VAL A 154 5.62 -1.97 5.29
N LYS A 155 6.86 -2.18 4.82
CA LYS A 155 8.03 -1.35 5.15
C LYS A 155 8.78 -0.97 3.90
N GLY A 156 9.40 0.19 3.93
CA GLY A 156 10.25 0.65 2.83
C GLY A 156 10.92 1.96 3.13
N MET A 157 11.80 2.37 2.24
CA MET A 157 12.52 3.62 2.32
C MET A 157 12.37 4.37 1.01
N LEU A 158 12.06 5.66 1.08
CA LEU A 158 11.92 6.57 -0.05
C LEU A 158 12.81 7.78 0.19
N LYS A 159 13.23 8.46 -0.89
CA LYS A 159 13.87 9.77 -0.79
C LYS A 159 12.84 10.85 -1.10
N ARG A 160 12.64 11.82 -0.18
CA ARG A 160 11.75 12.94 -0.41
C ARG A 160 12.19 13.80 -1.59
N SER A 161 13.50 13.89 -1.83
CA SER A 161 14.08 14.62 -2.96
C SER A 161 13.69 14.02 -4.32
N ASP A 162 13.45 12.71 -4.41
CA ASP A 162 12.99 12.06 -5.65
C ASP A 162 11.62 12.59 -6.11
N PHE A 163 10.85 13.18 -5.20
CA PHE A 163 9.52 13.74 -5.46
C PHE A 163 9.49 15.27 -5.33
N GLY A 164 10.66 15.91 -5.17
CA GLY A 164 10.78 17.37 -5.04
C GLY A 164 10.21 17.94 -3.73
N ILE A 165 9.92 17.09 -2.73
CA ILE A 165 9.30 17.51 -1.47
C ILE A 165 10.35 18.15 -0.56
N GLY A 166 10.08 19.38 -0.10
CA GLY A 166 10.95 20.12 0.82
C GLY A 166 12.35 20.40 0.26
N SER A 167 12.48 20.66 -1.05
CA SER A 167 13.75 20.82 -1.75
C SER A 167 14.62 21.96 -1.24
N LYS A 168 14.03 22.96 -0.57
CA LYS A 168 14.75 24.07 0.09
C LYS A 168 15.47 23.68 1.37
N PHE A 169 15.14 22.52 1.95
CA PHE A 169 15.69 22.09 3.25
C PHE A 169 16.81 21.08 3.05
N PRO A 170 18.05 21.39 3.47
CA PRO A 170 19.16 20.47 3.35
C PRO A 170 18.95 19.22 4.22
N ALA A 171 19.52 18.08 3.78
CA ALA A 171 19.36 16.79 4.46
C ALA A 171 19.85 16.79 5.93
N ALA A 172 20.76 17.69 6.28
CA ALA A 172 21.22 17.88 7.66
C ALA A 172 20.12 18.47 8.58
N MET A 173 19.15 19.19 8.03
CA MET A 173 18.00 19.72 8.78
C MET A 173 16.84 18.74 8.80
N ILE A 174 16.45 18.26 7.63
CA ILE A 174 15.37 17.30 7.43
C ILE A 174 15.94 16.19 6.55
N GLY A 175 16.04 14.99 7.07
CA GLY A 175 16.60 13.84 6.36
C GLY A 175 15.98 13.67 4.98
N ASP A 176 16.75 13.15 4.03
CA ASP A 176 16.24 12.85 2.70
C ASP A 176 15.50 11.50 2.67
N GLU A 177 15.97 10.56 3.45
CA GLU A 177 15.39 9.24 3.58
C GLU A 177 14.18 9.25 4.51
N VAL A 178 13.06 8.75 3.99
CA VAL A 178 11.78 8.61 4.69
C VAL A 178 11.45 7.14 4.78
N THR A 179 11.39 6.62 6.00
CA THR A 179 10.94 5.25 6.25
C THR A 179 9.42 5.20 6.20
N ILE A 180 8.87 4.31 5.38
CA ILE A 180 7.45 4.00 5.32
C ILE A 180 7.14 2.82 6.24
N ASN A 181 6.09 2.94 7.06
CA ASN A 181 5.58 1.90 7.94
C ASN A 181 4.06 1.88 7.82
N ALA A 182 3.52 0.81 7.26
CA ALA A 182 2.08 0.63 7.21
C ALA A 182 1.68 -0.71 7.83
N SER A 183 0.56 -0.73 8.54
CA SER A 183 -0.13 -1.92 8.97
C SER A 183 -1.55 -1.81 8.46
N VAL A 184 -2.01 -2.81 7.71
CA VAL A 184 -3.27 -2.74 6.99
C VAL A 184 -4.09 -4.00 7.28
N GLU A 185 -5.27 -3.80 7.81
CA GLU A 185 -6.31 -4.81 7.93
C GLU A 185 -7.24 -4.71 6.74
N LEU A 186 -7.35 -5.80 5.96
CA LEU A 186 -8.20 -5.88 4.78
C LEU A 186 -9.38 -6.81 5.04
N GLY A 187 -10.59 -6.33 4.72
CA GLY A 187 -11.80 -7.13 4.66
C GLY A 187 -12.35 -7.24 3.23
N PRO A 188 -13.21 -8.24 2.92
CA PRO A 188 -13.86 -8.32 1.63
C PRO A 188 -14.76 -7.11 1.40
N ASN A 189 -14.68 -6.54 0.19
CA ASN A 189 -15.60 -5.50 -0.23
C ASN A 189 -16.98 -6.15 -0.47
N SER A 190 -17.93 -5.83 0.40
CA SER A 190 -19.31 -6.36 0.39
C SER A 190 -20.22 -5.54 -0.49
#